data_623197da4daf735e59f89fb92d4bca9e
#
_entry.id   623197da4daf735e59f89fb92d4bca9e
#
_cell.length_a   1.000
_cell.length_b   1.000
_cell.length_c   1.000
_cell.angle_alpha   90.00
_cell.angle_beta   90.00
_cell.angle_gamma   90.00
#
_symmetry.space_group_name_H-M   'P 1'
#
loop_
_entity.id
_entity.type
_entity.pdbx_description
1 polymer ?
#
loop_
_entity_poly.entity_id
_entity_poly.type
_entity_poly.pdbx_seq_one_letter_code
_entity_poly.pdbx_strand_id
1 'polypeptide(L)'
;MTQEREERLIGLCRELLRLPSLSGQEEAVARHIQRTMEAYGFDRAEIDRCGSVVGTIQGNRPGPTVLMDGHIDTVPVSDPSQWTHDPYGAEIVDGKIYGRGASDMKGSVAAMISAAAHFAQDTHRDFAGRVCVSCTVHEE
;
A
#
# COMPACT_ATOMS: atom_id res chain seq x y z
N MET A 1 10.84 14.42 -5.36
CA MET A 1 9.38 14.16 -5.22
C MET A 1 8.67 15.51 -5.17
N THR A 2 7.54 15.69 -5.87
CA THR A 2 6.77 16.93 -5.78
C THR A 2 5.93 16.93 -4.51
N GLN A 3 5.55 18.11 -4.01
CA GLN A 3 4.69 18.24 -2.82
C GLN A 3 3.36 17.48 -2.98
N GLU A 4 2.73 17.56 -4.14
CA GLU A 4 1.49 16.84 -4.44
C GLU A 4 1.66 15.30 -4.32
N ARG A 5 2.77 14.76 -4.81
CA ARG A 5 3.07 13.31 -4.70
C ARG A 5 3.32 12.90 -3.26
N GLU A 6 3.97 13.74 -2.50
CA GLU A 6 4.19 13.52 -1.07
C GLU A 6 2.87 13.51 -0.30
N GLU A 7 2.01 14.48 -0.53
CA GLU A 7 0.69 14.57 0.08
C GLU A 7 -0.19 13.37 -0.27
N ARG A 8 -0.15 12.88 -1.51
CA ARG A 8 -0.87 11.67 -1.95
C ARG A 8 -0.33 10.41 -1.26
N LEU A 9 0.99 10.26 -1.15
CA LEU A 9 1.60 9.13 -0.46
C LEU A 9 1.23 9.12 1.02
N ILE A 10 1.36 10.24 1.70
CA ILE A 10 0.99 10.39 3.11
C ILE A 10 -0.51 10.15 3.29
N GLY A 11 -1.34 10.64 2.39
CA GLY A 11 -2.78 10.40 2.36
C GLY A 11 -3.10 8.92 2.30
N LEU A 12 -2.54 8.21 1.33
CA LEU A 12 -2.73 6.75 1.18
C LEU A 12 -2.25 5.99 2.44
N CYS A 13 -1.08 6.30 2.97
CA CYS A 13 -0.59 5.68 4.19
C CYS A 13 -1.60 5.84 5.33
N ARG A 14 -2.12 7.05 5.54
CA ARG A 14 -3.12 7.32 6.59
C ARG A 14 -4.45 6.60 6.36
N GLU A 15 -4.89 6.49 5.12
CA GLU A 15 -6.10 5.73 4.76
C GLU A 15 -5.94 4.25 5.11
N LEU A 16 -4.80 3.65 4.77
CA LEU A 16 -4.51 2.25 5.11
C LEU A 16 -4.44 2.02 6.63
N LEU A 17 -3.86 2.94 7.38
CA LEU A 17 -3.74 2.83 8.84
C LEU A 17 -5.10 2.91 9.55
N ARG A 18 -6.04 3.67 9.00
CA ARG A 18 -7.41 3.80 9.54
C ARG A 18 -8.30 2.60 9.29
N LEU A 19 -7.85 1.65 8.50
CA LEU A 19 -8.54 0.39 8.24
C LEU A 19 -7.89 -0.72 9.08
N PRO A 20 -8.46 -1.11 10.22
CA PRO A 20 -7.98 -2.27 10.97
C PRO A 20 -7.97 -3.51 10.07
N SER A 21 -6.90 -4.30 10.14
CA SER A 21 -6.75 -5.51 9.31
C SER A 21 -5.96 -6.56 10.07
N LEU A 22 -6.57 -7.14 11.08
CA LEU A 22 -6.01 -8.31 11.73
C LEU A 22 -5.93 -9.47 10.74
N SER A 23 -4.97 -10.38 10.92
CA SER A 23 -4.86 -11.59 10.08
C SER A 23 -6.21 -12.31 10.01
N GLY A 24 -6.70 -12.54 8.81
CA GLY A 24 -8.03 -13.07 8.52
C GLY A 24 -9.17 -12.04 8.45
N GLN A 25 -8.87 -10.74 8.59
CA GLN A 25 -9.84 -9.64 8.55
C GLN A 25 -9.40 -8.50 7.62
N GLU A 26 -8.66 -8.82 6.57
CA GLU A 26 -8.00 -7.84 5.68
C GLU A 26 -8.89 -7.36 4.53
N GLU A 27 -10.12 -7.86 4.39
CA GLU A 27 -10.98 -7.58 3.22
C GLU A 27 -11.17 -6.07 2.96
N ALA A 28 -11.37 -5.28 4.02
CA ALA A 28 -11.61 -3.84 3.88
C ALA A 28 -10.39 -3.12 3.31
N VAL A 29 -9.18 -3.41 3.82
CA VAL A 29 -7.94 -2.81 3.35
C VAL A 29 -7.58 -3.33 1.95
N ALA A 30 -7.81 -4.61 1.65
CA ALA A 30 -7.58 -5.19 0.33
C ALA A 30 -8.42 -4.51 -0.75
N ARG A 31 -9.73 -4.33 -0.50
CA ARG A 31 -10.63 -3.60 -1.41
C ARG A 31 -10.25 -2.13 -1.58
N HIS A 32 -9.74 -1.50 -0.54
CA HIS A 32 -9.27 -0.12 -0.62
C HIS A 32 -8.02 -0.03 -1.51
N ILE A 33 -7.04 -0.93 -1.31
CA ILE A 33 -5.83 -1.02 -2.11
C ILE A 33 -6.16 -1.28 -3.58
N GLN A 34 -7.05 -2.23 -3.88
CA GLN A 34 -7.46 -2.53 -5.25
C GLN A 34 -7.98 -1.27 -5.96
N ARG A 35 -8.94 -0.56 -5.35
CA ARG A 35 -9.47 0.69 -5.91
C ARG A 35 -8.43 1.78 -6.06
N THR A 36 -7.48 1.87 -5.12
CA THR A 36 -6.38 2.83 -5.20
C THR A 36 -5.45 2.52 -6.37
N MET A 37 -5.09 1.26 -6.58
CA MET A 37 -4.27 0.85 -7.72
C MET A 37 -4.96 1.16 -9.05
N GLU A 38 -6.26 0.87 -9.16
CA GLU A 38 -7.07 1.23 -10.34
C GLU A 38 -7.05 2.75 -10.58
N ALA A 39 -7.30 3.55 -9.55
CA ALA A 39 -7.28 5.01 -9.64
C ALA A 39 -5.88 5.58 -9.95
N TYR A 40 -4.81 4.87 -9.57
CA TYR A 40 -3.43 5.27 -9.83
C TYR A 40 -2.92 4.79 -11.20
N GLY A 41 -3.77 4.13 -11.99
CA GLY A 41 -3.49 3.76 -13.36
C GLY A 41 -2.73 2.44 -13.51
N PHE A 42 -2.85 1.52 -12.57
CA PHE A 42 -2.44 0.14 -12.79
C PHE A 42 -3.28 -0.49 -13.90
N ASP A 43 -2.66 -1.30 -14.74
CA ASP A 43 -3.37 -1.99 -15.83
C ASP A 43 -4.27 -3.11 -15.32
N ARG A 44 -3.91 -3.66 -14.16
CA ARG A 44 -4.63 -4.71 -13.47
C ARG A 44 -4.45 -4.57 -11.97
N ALA A 45 -5.53 -4.73 -11.23
CA ALA A 45 -5.53 -4.82 -9.77
C ALA A 45 -6.55 -5.87 -9.36
N GLU A 46 -6.10 -7.00 -8.82
CA GLU A 46 -6.95 -8.14 -8.51
C GLU A 46 -6.75 -8.60 -7.08
N ILE A 47 -7.84 -8.99 -6.45
CA ILE A 47 -7.82 -9.71 -5.17
C ILE A 47 -7.85 -11.21 -5.52
N ASP A 48 -6.85 -11.95 -5.07
CA ASP A 48 -6.77 -13.38 -5.29
C ASP A 48 -7.68 -14.18 -4.35
N ARG A 49 -7.66 -15.52 -4.47
CA ARG A 49 -8.50 -16.40 -3.65
C ARG A 49 -8.13 -16.40 -2.17
N CYS A 50 -6.93 -15.97 -1.82
CA CYS A 50 -6.47 -15.87 -0.43
C CYS A 50 -6.83 -14.50 0.19
N GLY A 51 -7.16 -13.51 -0.63
CA GLY A 51 -7.44 -12.14 -0.19
C GLY A 51 -6.30 -11.16 -0.45
N SER A 52 -5.17 -11.62 -0.99
CA SER A 52 -4.04 -10.76 -1.36
C SER A 52 -4.35 -9.94 -2.61
N VAL A 53 -3.83 -8.72 -2.67
CA VAL A 53 -4.03 -7.83 -3.83
C VAL A 53 -2.78 -7.83 -4.69
N VAL A 54 -2.93 -8.09 -5.98
CA VAL A 54 -1.83 -8.01 -6.95
C VAL A 54 -2.15 -6.96 -8.00
N GLY A 55 -1.33 -5.90 -8.02
CA GLY A 55 -1.37 -4.86 -9.03
C GLY A 55 -0.26 -5.02 -10.06
N THR A 56 -0.54 -4.72 -11.32
CA THR A 56 0.43 -4.82 -12.42
C THR A 56 0.41 -3.56 -13.28
N ILE A 57 1.59 -3.06 -13.60
CA ILE A 57 1.82 -2.00 -14.59
C ILE A 57 2.72 -2.57 -15.68
N GLN A 58 2.24 -2.53 -16.93
CA GLN A 58 2.95 -3.05 -18.09
C GLN A 58 3.77 -1.94 -18.77
N GLY A 59 5.02 -2.22 -19.05
CA GLY A 59 5.83 -1.40 -19.95
C GLY A 59 5.50 -1.66 -21.42
N ASN A 60 6.05 -0.83 -22.31
CA ASN A 60 5.78 -0.88 -23.76
C ASN A 60 6.67 -1.87 -24.53
N ARG A 61 7.58 -2.57 -23.87
CA ARG A 61 8.49 -3.56 -24.48
C ARG A 61 8.52 -4.85 -23.66
N PRO A 62 8.76 -6.03 -24.26
CA PRO A 62 9.03 -7.25 -23.53
C PRO A 62 10.24 -7.10 -22.61
N GLY A 63 10.19 -7.72 -21.44
CA GLY A 63 11.28 -7.65 -20.48
C GLY A 63 10.95 -8.37 -19.15
N PRO A 64 11.78 -8.18 -18.13
CA PRO A 64 11.63 -8.82 -16.84
C PRO A 64 10.41 -8.32 -16.06
N THR A 65 10.01 -9.08 -15.04
CA THR A 65 9.06 -8.64 -14.02
C THR A 65 9.83 -8.19 -12.79
N VAL A 66 9.57 -6.97 -12.33
CA VAL A 66 9.97 -6.50 -11.01
C VAL A 66 8.79 -6.68 -10.07
N LEU A 67 8.97 -7.44 -9.00
CA LEU A 67 7.95 -7.64 -7.97
C LEU A 67 8.38 -6.90 -6.70
N MET A 68 7.47 -6.08 -6.17
CA MET A 68 7.53 -5.54 -4.81
C MET A 68 6.45 -6.24 -4.00
N ASP A 69 6.83 -6.76 -2.84
CA ASP A 69 5.92 -7.52 -1.98
C ASP A 69 5.89 -6.94 -0.57
N GLY A 70 4.71 -6.97 0.05
CA GLY A 70 4.51 -6.54 1.42
C GLY A 70 3.14 -6.93 1.95
N HIS A 71 3.05 -7.16 3.27
CA HIS A 71 1.80 -7.59 3.89
C HIS A 71 0.90 -6.42 4.29
N ILE A 72 -0.39 -6.70 4.42
CA ILE A 72 -1.43 -5.72 4.76
C ILE A 72 -2.15 -6.04 6.06
N ASP A 73 -1.91 -7.20 6.62
CA ASP A 73 -2.37 -7.54 7.96
C ASP A 73 -1.47 -6.90 9.04
N THR A 74 -1.96 -6.89 10.25
CA THR A 74 -1.28 -6.32 11.41
C THR A 74 -1.62 -7.12 12.64
N VAL A 75 -0.67 -7.23 13.57
CA VAL A 75 -0.94 -7.76 14.91
C VAL A 75 -1.97 -6.90 15.66
N PRO A 76 -2.70 -7.46 16.62
CA PRO A 76 -3.71 -6.73 17.37
C PRO A 76 -3.11 -5.61 18.24
N VAL A 77 -3.93 -4.64 18.59
CA VAL A 77 -3.65 -3.67 19.65
C VAL A 77 -4.04 -4.32 20.98
N SER A 78 -3.05 -4.89 21.67
CA SER A 78 -3.30 -5.67 22.90
C SER A 78 -3.79 -4.79 24.07
N ASP A 79 -3.24 -3.58 24.21
CA ASP A 79 -3.61 -2.62 25.24
C ASP A 79 -3.58 -1.19 24.67
N PRO A 80 -4.74 -0.64 24.32
CA PRO A 80 -4.83 0.73 23.79
C PRO A 80 -4.33 1.80 24.78
N SER A 81 -4.34 1.53 26.09
CA SER A 81 -3.88 2.49 27.09
C SER A 81 -2.37 2.74 27.08
N GLN A 82 -1.61 1.84 26.46
CA GLN A 82 -0.16 1.98 26.26
C GLN A 82 0.20 2.89 25.06
N TRP A 83 -0.80 3.29 24.28
CA TRP A 83 -0.58 4.13 23.12
C TRP A 83 -0.73 5.61 23.46
N THR A 84 0.24 6.42 23.06
CA THR A 84 0.18 7.88 23.21
C THR A 84 -0.72 8.56 22.19
N HIS A 85 -1.03 7.86 21.09
CA HIS A 85 -1.91 8.28 20.00
C HIS A 85 -2.88 7.15 19.68
N ASP A 86 -4.04 7.47 19.11
CA ASP A 86 -4.99 6.45 18.66
C ASP A 86 -4.31 5.48 17.67
N PRO A 87 -4.26 4.16 17.94
CA PRO A 87 -3.63 3.17 17.06
C PRO A 87 -4.17 3.17 15.63
N TYR A 88 -5.39 3.62 15.41
CA TYR A 88 -6.03 3.70 14.09
C TYR A 88 -6.34 5.16 13.66
N GLY A 89 -5.88 6.15 14.40
CA GLY A 89 -6.08 7.57 14.11
C GLY A 89 -5.26 8.09 12.94
N ALA A 90 -4.11 7.44 12.67
CA ALA A 90 -3.14 7.88 11.67
C ALA A 90 -2.77 9.36 11.84
N GLU A 91 -2.51 9.76 13.09
CA GLU A 91 -2.14 11.13 13.45
C GLU A 91 -0.75 11.48 12.92
N ILE A 92 -0.58 12.73 12.52
CA ILE A 92 0.74 13.27 12.16
C ILE A 92 1.17 14.24 13.25
N VAL A 93 2.25 13.92 13.93
CA VAL A 93 2.86 14.76 14.97
C VAL A 93 4.34 14.86 14.71
N ASP A 94 4.88 16.08 14.66
CA ASP A 94 6.30 16.36 14.42
C ASP A 94 6.89 15.61 13.22
N GLY A 95 6.13 15.55 12.11
CA GLY A 95 6.55 14.90 10.87
C GLY A 95 6.54 13.37 10.90
N LYS A 96 5.95 12.74 11.92
CA LYS A 96 5.82 11.30 12.08
C LYS A 96 4.36 10.88 12.01
N ILE A 97 4.07 9.78 11.36
CA ILE A 97 2.73 9.16 11.33
C ILE A 97 2.68 8.09 12.42
N TYR A 98 1.69 8.23 13.31
CA TYR A 98 1.45 7.27 14.38
C TYR A 98 0.28 6.36 14.04
N GLY A 99 0.47 5.05 14.24
CA GLY A 99 -0.61 4.07 14.05
C GLY A 99 -0.11 2.63 13.99
N ARG A 100 -1.00 1.68 14.26
CA ARG A 100 -0.74 0.25 14.09
C ARG A 100 -0.51 -0.04 12.60
N GLY A 101 0.62 -0.68 12.27
CA GLY A 101 1.02 -0.95 10.88
C GLY A 101 1.76 0.21 10.18
N ALA A 102 2.02 1.34 10.85
CA ALA A 102 2.72 2.47 10.22
C ALA A 102 4.15 2.09 9.79
N SER A 103 4.86 1.35 10.63
CA SER A 103 6.21 0.84 10.35
C SER A 103 6.17 -0.57 9.76
N ASP A 104 5.25 -1.41 10.20
CA ASP A 104 5.10 -2.81 9.80
C ASP A 104 3.66 -3.11 9.40
N MET A 105 3.33 -3.16 8.04
CA MET A 105 4.19 -2.47 7.08
C MET A 105 3.36 -1.67 6.06
N LYS A 106 2.16 -1.18 6.47
CA LYS A 106 1.25 -0.40 5.60
C LYS A 106 1.90 0.89 5.05
N GLY A 107 2.85 1.49 5.81
CA GLY A 107 3.63 2.61 5.30
C GLY A 107 4.46 2.22 4.08
N SER A 108 5.12 1.06 4.12
CA SER A 108 5.87 0.50 2.99
C SER A 108 4.95 0.11 1.84
N VAL A 109 3.77 -0.46 2.13
CA VAL A 109 2.76 -0.78 1.10
C VAL A 109 2.30 0.48 0.36
N ALA A 110 1.99 1.56 1.08
CA ALA A 110 1.65 2.84 0.46
C ALA A 110 2.78 3.38 -0.43
N ALA A 111 4.04 3.24 0.04
CA ALA A 111 5.21 3.66 -0.71
C ALA A 111 5.39 2.84 -2.00
N MET A 112 5.25 1.51 -1.96
CA MET A 112 5.37 0.64 -3.14
C MET A 112 4.32 0.96 -4.20
N ILE A 113 3.05 1.10 -3.81
CA ILE A 113 1.95 1.45 -4.72
C ILE A 113 2.21 2.81 -5.38
N SER A 114 2.58 3.82 -4.58
CA SER A 114 2.86 5.16 -5.08
C SER A 114 4.09 5.19 -5.99
N ALA A 115 5.17 4.48 -5.63
CA ALA A 115 6.39 4.42 -6.42
C ALA A 115 6.16 3.78 -7.79
N ALA A 116 5.42 2.65 -7.85
CA ALA A 116 5.07 1.99 -9.10
C ALA A 116 4.26 2.90 -10.02
N ALA A 117 3.24 3.58 -9.47
CA ALA A 117 2.42 4.51 -10.23
C ALA A 117 3.23 5.71 -10.77
N HIS A 118 4.06 6.31 -9.92
CA HIS A 118 4.91 7.45 -10.33
C HIS A 118 5.96 7.04 -11.36
N PHE A 119 6.58 5.87 -11.21
CA PHE A 119 7.51 5.34 -12.20
C PHE A 119 6.87 5.21 -13.57
N ALA A 120 5.65 4.65 -13.64
CA ALA A 120 4.92 4.52 -14.89
C ALA A 120 4.57 5.88 -15.53
N GLN A 121 4.19 6.85 -14.71
CA GLN A 121 3.91 8.22 -15.16
C GLN A 121 5.18 8.92 -15.67
N ASP A 122 6.27 8.90 -14.90
CA ASP A 122 7.52 9.59 -15.22
C ASP A 122 8.21 9.03 -16.47
N THR A 123 8.10 7.74 -16.68
CA THR A 123 8.64 7.06 -17.87
C THR A 123 7.69 7.09 -19.07
N HIS A 124 6.46 7.59 -18.91
CA HIS A 124 5.39 7.45 -19.89
C HIS A 124 5.22 5.99 -20.36
N ARG A 125 5.46 5.04 -19.43
CA ARG A 125 5.52 3.57 -19.65
C ARG A 125 6.60 3.11 -20.65
N ASP A 126 7.57 3.96 -20.96
CA ASP A 126 8.71 3.60 -21.82
C ASP A 126 9.77 2.81 -21.03
N PHE A 127 9.42 1.58 -20.68
CA PHE A 127 10.31 0.61 -20.04
C PHE A 127 10.03 -0.81 -20.53
N ALA A 128 11.01 -1.71 -20.33
CA ALA A 128 10.89 -3.11 -20.70
C ALA A 128 10.32 -3.92 -19.51
N GLY A 129 9.39 -4.85 -19.83
CA GLY A 129 8.79 -5.72 -18.82
C GLY A 129 7.63 -5.11 -18.06
N ARG A 130 7.49 -5.46 -16.80
CA ARG A 130 6.38 -5.01 -15.96
C ARG A 130 6.79 -4.82 -14.50
N VAL A 131 6.06 -3.96 -13.81
CA VAL A 131 6.14 -3.79 -12.36
C VAL A 131 4.90 -4.42 -11.74
N CYS A 132 5.10 -5.29 -10.76
CA CYS A 132 4.04 -5.89 -9.95
C CYS A 132 4.20 -5.43 -8.50
N VAL A 133 3.07 -5.12 -7.86
CA VAL A 133 2.99 -4.87 -6.41
C VAL A 133 2.05 -5.92 -5.82
N SER A 134 2.57 -6.73 -4.92
CA SER A 134 1.82 -7.73 -4.16
C SER A 134 1.60 -7.22 -2.75
N CYS A 135 0.34 -7.23 -2.31
CA CYS A 135 -0.08 -6.83 -0.97
C CYS A 135 -0.70 -8.07 -0.32
N THR A 136 0.10 -8.79 0.44
CA THR A 136 -0.21 -10.13 0.95
C THR A 136 -0.98 -10.08 2.28
N VAL A 137 -1.74 -11.14 2.54
CA VAL A 137 -2.49 -11.37 3.78
C VAL A 137 -1.84 -12.47 4.60
N HIS A 138 -2.14 -12.53 5.91
CA HIS A 138 -1.71 -13.60 6.83
C HIS A 138 -0.17 -13.73 6.97
N GLU A 139 0.55 -12.64 7.07
CA GLU A 139 1.98 -12.67 7.33
C GLU A 139 2.27 -12.72 8.84
N GLU A 140 1.50 -12.01 9.66
CA GLU A 140 1.64 -11.81 11.13
C GLU A 140 1.29 -13.05 11.98
#